data_eb4d924b17592cc51b0c9c5157b7a007
#
_entry.id   eb4d924b17592cc51b0c9c5157b7a007
#
_cell.length_a   1.000
_cell.length_b   1.000
_cell.length_c   1.000
_cell.angle_alpha   90.00
_cell.angle_beta   90.00
_cell.angle_gamma   90.00
#
_symmetry.space_group_name_H-M   'P 1'
#
loop_
_entity.id
_entity.type
_entity.pdbx_description
1 polymer ?
#
loop_
_entity_poly.entity_id
_entity_poly.type
_entity_poly.pdbx_seq_one_letter_code
_entity_poly.pdbx_strand_id
1 'polypeptide(L)'
;MTLAPSSPSRAAAPALPRLTQARAPLTHAVEGINELGEREQLQIPAERPLTIYVDKRELVTLMTLGAHPELLVLGYLRNQRLVESVFDIESITVDWEVHAAAVRTRHGIARIEERTASKVVTTGCGQGSVFGGLMDEVDRIVLPAARLTQGELYGIVNAIRLQETTYKSAGSVHGCALFRGETLLTFVEDVGRHNAIDTIAGWMWMNTDGTRAEAGATAAQGRAAPDDGAVLPGPHAPVSGADKVFYTTGRLTSEMVIKSAQMGVPVVVSRSGMTQMGHAVAQQLGLCAIGRATNRRFVCYSGADRLVLQPELAQQPVAKGLSTASTISPNIQNC
;
A
#
# COMPACT_ATOMS: atom_id res chain seq x y z
N MET A 1 5.55 13.40 -61.89
CA MET A 1 5.57 12.32 -60.89
C MET A 1 5.73 12.98 -59.53
N THR A 2 4.63 13.24 -58.88
CA THR A 2 4.58 14.00 -57.58
C THR A 2 4.55 12.95 -56.45
N LEU A 3 5.60 12.91 -55.66
CA LEU A 3 5.67 12.06 -54.47
C LEU A 3 4.71 12.60 -53.40
N ALA A 4 3.79 11.75 -52.95
CA ALA A 4 2.90 12.08 -51.84
C ALA A 4 3.70 12.15 -50.53
N PRO A 5 3.40 13.06 -49.60
CA PRO A 5 4.08 13.13 -48.32
C PRO A 5 3.72 11.90 -47.48
N SER A 6 4.73 11.21 -46.93
CA SER A 6 4.60 10.11 -45.99
C SER A 6 3.91 10.62 -44.71
N SER A 7 2.79 9.99 -44.35
CA SER A 7 2.08 10.25 -43.08
C SER A 7 3.02 10.08 -41.90
N PRO A 8 2.97 10.97 -40.87
CA PRO A 8 3.79 10.82 -39.67
C PRO A 8 3.39 9.51 -38.95
N SER A 9 4.39 8.69 -38.68
CA SER A 9 4.23 7.49 -37.85
C SER A 9 3.58 7.86 -36.52
N ARG A 10 2.40 7.32 -36.28
CA ARG A 10 1.68 7.49 -35.00
C ARG A 10 2.56 6.88 -33.91
N ALA A 11 3.18 7.71 -33.08
CA ALA A 11 3.98 7.26 -31.96
C ALA A 11 3.14 6.26 -31.12
N ALA A 12 3.69 5.07 -30.88
CA ALA A 12 3.03 4.06 -30.07
C ALA A 12 2.78 4.64 -28.67
N ALA A 13 1.57 4.43 -28.13
CA ALA A 13 1.26 4.83 -26.76
C ALA A 13 2.27 4.22 -25.78
N PRO A 14 2.74 4.97 -24.77
CA PRO A 14 3.71 4.45 -23.81
C PRO A 14 3.15 3.24 -23.09
N ALA A 15 3.90 2.13 -23.08
CA ALA A 15 3.49 0.88 -22.44
C ALA A 15 3.85 0.89 -20.95
N LEU A 16 3.04 0.24 -20.13
CA LEU A 16 3.35 -0.02 -18.71
C LEU A 16 4.63 -0.86 -18.57
N PRO A 17 5.34 -0.76 -17.43
CA PRO A 17 6.52 -1.55 -17.16
C PRO A 17 6.20 -3.05 -17.11
N ARG A 18 7.16 -3.86 -17.57
CA ARG A 18 7.11 -5.32 -17.41
C ARG A 18 7.57 -5.69 -16.01
N LEU A 19 6.79 -6.50 -15.28
CA LEU A 19 7.07 -6.95 -13.92
C LEU A 19 7.24 -8.48 -13.89
N THR A 20 8.19 -9.00 -13.11
CA THR A 20 8.48 -10.44 -13.01
C THR A 20 7.44 -11.24 -12.23
N GLN A 21 6.68 -10.61 -11.33
CA GLN A 21 5.76 -11.28 -10.39
C GLN A 21 6.50 -12.30 -9.48
N ALA A 22 7.65 -11.91 -8.97
CA ALA A 22 8.46 -12.74 -8.09
C ALA A 22 7.72 -13.04 -6.79
N ARG A 23 7.86 -14.28 -6.28
CA ARG A 23 7.21 -14.75 -5.05
C ARG A 23 8.21 -15.39 -4.12
N ALA A 24 7.96 -15.23 -2.80
CA ALA A 24 8.71 -15.89 -1.76
C ALA A 24 7.77 -16.25 -0.60
N PRO A 25 8.11 -17.25 0.25
CA PRO A 25 7.34 -17.55 1.45
C PRO A 25 7.26 -16.33 2.38
N LEU A 26 6.06 -16.02 2.90
CA LEU A 26 5.84 -14.85 3.76
C LEU A 26 6.12 -15.13 5.23
N THR A 27 6.15 -16.40 5.61
CA THR A 27 6.42 -16.83 6.99
C THR A 27 7.48 -17.92 7.03
N HIS A 28 8.11 -18.06 8.18
CA HIS A 28 9.07 -19.11 8.49
C HIS A 28 8.67 -19.82 9.78
N ALA A 29 8.72 -21.16 9.79
CA ALA A 29 8.40 -21.96 10.95
C ALA A 29 9.59 -21.99 11.91
N VAL A 30 9.31 -21.75 13.19
CA VAL A 30 10.30 -21.84 14.27
C VAL A 30 9.73 -22.62 15.46
N GLU A 31 10.60 -23.24 16.25
CA GLU A 31 10.20 -23.79 17.53
C GLU A 31 10.39 -22.73 18.62
N GLY A 32 9.34 -22.49 19.40
CA GLY A 32 9.34 -21.61 20.56
C GLY A 32 9.06 -22.37 21.85
N ILE A 33 9.25 -21.70 23.00
CA ILE A 33 8.87 -22.22 24.34
C ILE A 33 7.88 -21.22 24.93
N ASN A 34 6.69 -21.71 25.34
CA ASN A 34 5.67 -20.88 25.98
C ASN A 34 5.93 -20.71 27.48
N GLU A 35 5.04 -19.96 28.18
CA GLU A 35 5.14 -19.66 29.62
C GLU A 35 4.97 -20.90 30.52
N LEU A 36 4.50 -22.01 29.97
CA LEU A 36 4.39 -23.30 30.68
C LEU A 36 5.65 -24.19 30.52
N GLY A 37 6.62 -23.71 29.71
CA GLY A 37 7.81 -24.48 29.34
C GLY A 37 7.59 -25.54 28.26
N GLU A 38 6.46 -25.48 27.56
CA GLU A 38 6.11 -26.38 26.46
C GLU A 38 6.65 -25.87 25.13
N ARG A 39 7.13 -26.81 24.31
CA ARG A 39 7.61 -26.52 22.96
C ARG A 39 6.44 -26.46 21.99
N GLU A 40 6.38 -25.40 21.19
CA GLU A 40 5.36 -25.22 20.16
C GLU A 40 5.95 -24.75 18.84
N GLN A 41 5.32 -25.14 17.72
CA GLN A 41 5.68 -24.68 16.38
C GLN A 41 4.93 -23.37 16.08
N LEU A 42 5.69 -22.32 15.81
CA LEU A 42 5.19 -20.98 15.55
C LEU A 42 5.57 -20.54 14.13
N GLN A 43 4.79 -19.63 13.58
CA GLN A 43 5.13 -18.92 12.34
C GLN A 43 5.64 -17.52 12.70
N ILE A 44 6.75 -17.11 12.10
CA ILE A 44 7.26 -15.74 12.17
C ILE A 44 7.33 -15.14 10.77
N PRO A 45 7.24 -13.81 10.60
CA PRO A 45 7.39 -13.16 9.29
C PRO A 45 8.78 -13.43 8.70
N ALA A 46 8.82 -13.75 7.42
CA ALA A 46 10.06 -14.02 6.68
C ALA A 46 10.67 -12.71 6.17
N GLU A 47 11.19 -11.88 7.07
CA GLU A 47 11.89 -10.65 6.72
C GLU A 47 13.15 -10.93 5.90
N ARG A 48 13.30 -10.23 4.77
CA ARG A 48 14.41 -10.43 3.85
C ARG A 48 14.88 -9.12 3.21
N PRO A 49 16.17 -8.98 2.88
CA PRO A 49 16.66 -7.82 2.15
C PRO A 49 16.20 -7.86 0.68
N LEU A 50 15.97 -6.69 0.12
CA LEU A 50 15.75 -6.46 -1.32
C LEU A 50 16.58 -5.25 -1.74
N THR A 51 17.69 -5.49 -2.42
CA THR A 51 18.56 -4.43 -2.93
C THR A 51 18.05 -3.95 -4.28
N ILE A 52 17.73 -2.66 -4.40
CA ILE A 52 17.22 -2.03 -5.61
C ILE A 52 18.38 -1.47 -6.42
N TYR A 53 18.48 -1.90 -7.66
CA TYR A 53 19.39 -1.36 -8.67
C TYR A 53 18.60 -0.64 -9.75
N VAL A 54 18.95 0.61 -10.05
CA VAL A 54 18.37 1.39 -11.14
C VAL A 54 19.45 1.63 -12.18
N ASP A 55 19.21 1.15 -13.42
CA ASP A 55 20.15 1.22 -14.54
C ASP A 55 21.58 0.79 -14.14
N LYS A 56 21.68 -0.36 -13.45
CA LYS A 56 22.91 -0.99 -12.92
C LYS A 56 23.51 -0.31 -11.68
N ARG A 57 22.94 0.78 -11.18
CA ARG A 57 23.41 1.47 -9.98
C ARG A 57 22.61 1.03 -8.75
N GLU A 58 23.30 0.65 -7.70
CA GLU A 58 22.69 0.38 -6.40
C GLU A 58 22.08 1.65 -5.82
N LEU A 59 20.81 1.56 -5.40
CA LEU A 59 20.05 2.68 -4.85
C LEU A 59 19.87 2.53 -3.34
N VAL A 60 19.30 1.40 -2.89
CA VAL A 60 18.94 1.14 -1.49
C VAL A 60 18.68 -0.35 -1.29
N THR A 61 18.86 -0.84 -0.06
CA THR A 61 18.35 -2.15 0.37
C THR A 61 17.18 -1.95 1.33
N LEU A 62 16.03 -2.57 1.01
CA LEU A 62 14.82 -2.56 1.83
C LEU A 62 14.67 -3.89 2.54
N MET A 63 14.40 -3.86 3.86
CA MET A 63 13.98 -5.06 4.59
C MET A 63 12.46 -5.21 4.43
N THR A 64 12.00 -6.27 3.77
CA THR A 64 10.60 -6.47 3.39
C THR A 64 10.13 -7.91 3.64
N LEU A 65 8.82 -8.08 3.77
CA LEU A 65 8.17 -9.38 3.75
C LEU A 65 8.25 -10.04 2.35
N GLY A 66 8.30 -9.24 1.29
CA GLY A 66 8.43 -9.69 -0.09
C GLY A 66 7.13 -10.17 -0.74
N ALA A 67 5.96 -9.71 -0.27
CA ALA A 67 4.66 -10.10 -0.83
C ALA A 67 4.46 -9.59 -2.27
N HIS A 68 4.86 -8.35 -2.54
CA HIS A 68 4.69 -7.68 -3.84
C HIS A 68 5.93 -6.83 -4.17
N PRO A 69 7.09 -7.46 -4.39
CA PRO A 69 8.36 -6.74 -4.44
C PRO A 69 8.46 -5.74 -5.60
N GLU A 70 7.90 -6.04 -6.76
CA GLU A 70 7.93 -5.13 -7.91
C GLU A 70 7.08 -3.89 -7.67
N LEU A 71 5.91 -4.04 -7.04
CA LEU A 71 5.05 -2.91 -6.67
C LEU A 71 5.69 -2.08 -5.56
N LEU A 72 6.38 -2.71 -4.60
CA LEU A 72 7.17 -2.02 -3.59
C LEU A 72 8.25 -1.15 -4.24
N VAL A 73 9.04 -1.71 -5.16
CA VAL A 73 10.09 -1.00 -5.87
C VAL A 73 9.51 0.18 -6.66
N LEU A 74 8.42 -0.05 -7.41
CA LEU A 74 7.76 0.98 -8.20
C LEU A 74 7.26 2.13 -7.33
N GLY A 75 6.58 1.80 -6.24
CA GLY A 75 6.04 2.80 -5.32
C GLY A 75 7.12 3.52 -4.51
N TYR A 76 8.21 2.84 -4.17
CA TYR A 76 9.40 3.48 -3.59
C TYR A 76 9.93 4.57 -4.52
N LEU A 77 10.17 4.25 -5.79
CA LEU A 77 10.65 5.22 -6.79
C LEU A 77 9.70 6.41 -6.94
N ARG A 78 8.39 6.15 -6.96
CA ARG A 78 7.33 7.18 -6.97
C ARG A 78 7.41 8.09 -5.76
N ASN A 79 7.35 7.52 -4.55
CA ASN A 79 7.25 8.28 -3.31
C ASN A 79 8.57 8.96 -2.90
N GLN A 80 9.73 8.48 -3.41
CA GLN A 80 11.01 9.18 -3.35
C GLN A 80 11.15 10.20 -4.50
N ARG A 81 10.15 10.34 -5.35
CA ARG A 81 10.12 11.22 -6.52
C ARG A 81 11.29 11.02 -7.48
N LEU A 82 11.85 9.82 -7.52
CA LEU A 82 12.94 9.46 -8.43
C LEU A 82 12.45 9.35 -9.87
N VAL A 83 11.18 8.99 -10.07
CA VAL A 83 10.50 8.97 -11.37
C VAL A 83 9.18 9.75 -11.28
N GLU A 84 8.78 10.38 -12.38
CA GLU A 84 7.57 11.21 -12.44
C GLU A 84 6.35 10.44 -12.97
N SER A 85 6.61 9.43 -13.78
CA SER A 85 5.58 8.64 -14.43
C SER A 85 5.93 7.15 -14.40
N VAL A 86 4.88 6.31 -14.31
CA VAL A 86 5.03 4.85 -14.48
C VAL A 86 5.62 4.50 -15.84
N PHE A 87 5.41 5.34 -16.84
CA PHE A 87 5.92 5.16 -18.19
C PHE A 87 7.42 5.44 -18.33
N ASP A 88 8.07 6.04 -17.34
CA ASP A 88 9.53 6.22 -17.32
C ASP A 88 10.26 4.89 -17.06
N ILE A 89 9.54 3.90 -16.52
CA ILE A 89 10.07 2.56 -16.25
C ILE A 89 9.79 1.63 -17.42
N GLU A 90 10.81 0.90 -17.88
CA GLU A 90 10.69 -0.14 -18.89
C GLU A 90 10.35 -1.50 -18.26
N SER A 91 11.09 -1.85 -17.19
CA SER A 91 10.89 -3.12 -16.49
C SER A 91 11.40 -3.08 -15.05
N ILE A 92 10.81 -3.94 -14.20
CA ILE A 92 11.31 -4.27 -12.86
C ILE A 92 11.41 -5.79 -12.79
N THR A 93 12.65 -6.28 -12.62
CA THR A 93 12.96 -7.69 -12.47
C THR A 93 13.44 -7.96 -11.07
N VAL A 94 12.75 -8.83 -10.35
CA VAL A 94 13.13 -9.25 -8.99
C VAL A 94 13.61 -10.68 -9.02
N ASP A 95 14.74 -10.93 -8.37
CA ASP A 95 15.34 -12.23 -8.17
C ASP A 95 15.64 -12.43 -6.67
N TRP A 96 14.94 -13.39 -6.06
CA TRP A 96 15.09 -13.70 -4.65
C TRP A 96 16.32 -14.57 -4.35
N GLU A 97 16.95 -15.19 -5.33
CA GLU A 97 18.19 -15.97 -5.12
C GLU A 97 19.35 -15.04 -4.77
N VAL A 98 19.35 -13.84 -5.36
CA VAL A 98 20.37 -12.81 -5.10
C VAL A 98 19.81 -11.61 -4.32
N HIS A 99 18.57 -11.68 -3.86
CA HIS A 99 17.90 -10.61 -3.09
C HIS A 99 17.96 -9.23 -3.78
N ALA A 100 17.76 -9.20 -5.07
CA ALA A 100 17.91 -7.99 -5.88
C ALA A 100 16.69 -7.68 -6.73
N ALA A 101 16.45 -6.39 -6.95
CA ALA A 101 15.49 -5.84 -7.90
C ALA A 101 16.24 -4.96 -8.90
N ALA A 102 16.21 -5.34 -10.18
CA ALA A 102 16.77 -4.56 -11.27
C ALA A 102 15.68 -3.74 -11.95
N VAL A 103 15.78 -2.43 -11.85
CA VAL A 103 14.92 -1.47 -12.53
C VAL A 103 15.63 -0.97 -13.79
N ARG A 104 14.94 -1.06 -14.92
CA ARG A 104 15.37 -0.46 -16.17
C ARG A 104 14.46 0.73 -16.50
N THR A 105 15.06 1.90 -16.67
CA THR A 105 14.34 3.11 -17.06
C THR A 105 14.45 3.32 -18.58
N ARG A 106 13.56 4.15 -19.15
CA ARG A 106 13.60 4.47 -20.59
C ARG A 106 14.63 5.54 -20.93
N HIS A 107 14.87 6.46 -20.00
CA HIS A 107 15.67 7.67 -20.26
C HIS A 107 16.69 7.97 -19.16
N GLY A 108 16.88 7.06 -18.20
CA GLY A 108 17.67 7.32 -16.99
C GLY A 108 16.92 8.21 -15.99
N ILE A 109 17.46 8.32 -14.77
CA ILE A 109 16.97 9.27 -13.76
C ILE A 109 17.92 10.46 -13.72
N ALA A 110 17.39 11.65 -14.04
CA ALA A 110 18.18 12.87 -14.01
C ALA A 110 18.72 13.15 -12.60
N ARG A 111 20.04 13.46 -12.52
CA ARG A 111 20.74 13.82 -11.28
C ARG A 111 20.52 12.83 -10.13
N ILE A 112 20.48 11.53 -10.43
CA ILE A 112 20.25 10.48 -9.42
C ILE A 112 21.28 10.57 -8.29
N GLU A 113 22.51 10.98 -8.58
CA GLU A 113 23.60 11.15 -7.60
C GLU A 113 23.28 12.21 -6.57
N GLU A 114 22.90 13.39 -7.01
CA GLU A 114 22.52 14.49 -6.13
C GLU A 114 21.28 14.14 -5.32
N ARG A 115 20.30 13.52 -5.96
CA ARG A 115 19.02 13.14 -5.33
C ARG A 115 19.15 11.99 -4.33
N THR A 116 20.21 11.21 -4.40
CA THR A 116 20.49 10.10 -3.49
C THR A 116 21.65 10.37 -2.52
N ALA A 117 22.44 11.44 -2.73
CA ALA A 117 23.58 11.81 -1.89
C ALA A 117 23.19 12.16 -0.46
N SER A 118 21.99 12.70 -0.24
CA SER A 118 21.50 13.13 1.08
C SER A 118 20.78 12.00 1.84
N LYS A 119 21.32 10.78 1.82
CA LYS A 119 20.78 9.67 2.60
C LYS A 119 20.89 9.96 4.09
N VAL A 120 19.84 10.44 4.72
CA VAL A 120 19.75 10.48 6.19
C VAL A 120 19.36 9.08 6.65
N VAL A 121 20.27 8.41 7.32
CA VAL A 121 19.98 7.16 8.04
C VAL A 121 19.11 7.53 9.24
N THR A 122 17.80 7.27 9.14
CA THR A 122 16.90 7.43 10.27
C THR A 122 16.97 6.19 11.15
N THR A 123 17.22 6.37 12.44
CA THR A 123 17.17 5.32 13.45
C THR A 123 15.71 4.89 13.68
N GLY A 124 15.44 3.59 13.58
CA GLY A 124 14.11 2.99 13.73
C GLY A 124 13.46 2.72 12.37
N CYS A 125 12.56 1.80 12.24
CA CYS A 125 11.84 1.26 11.06
C CYS A 125 11.54 2.22 9.88
N GLY A 126 12.32 3.27 9.69
CA GLY A 126 12.27 4.25 8.62
C GLY A 126 13.33 3.91 7.58
N GLN A 127 12.92 3.72 6.36
CA GLN A 127 13.82 3.78 5.22
C GLN A 127 14.46 5.16 5.23
N GLY A 128 15.78 5.24 5.02
CA GLY A 128 16.48 6.52 4.89
C GLY A 128 15.90 7.33 3.73
N SER A 129 14.86 8.07 4.00
CA SER A 129 14.31 9.04 3.06
C SER A 129 15.16 10.28 3.10
N VAL A 130 15.25 10.97 1.98
CA VAL A 130 15.80 12.32 1.87
C VAL A 130 14.77 13.25 2.53
N PHE A 131 14.71 13.23 3.88
CA PHE A 131 13.66 13.92 4.65
C PHE A 131 13.64 15.43 4.34
N GLY A 132 14.82 16.07 4.18
CA GLY A 132 14.90 17.48 3.80
C GLY A 132 14.19 17.76 2.48
N GLY A 133 14.46 16.98 1.43
CA GLY A 133 13.81 17.14 0.13
C GLY A 133 12.30 16.85 0.14
N LEU A 134 11.85 15.96 1.02
CA LEU A 134 10.39 15.70 1.17
C LEU A 134 9.68 16.88 1.83
N MET A 135 10.31 17.55 2.80
CA MET A 135 9.73 18.72 3.46
C MET A 135 9.63 19.92 2.51
N ASP A 136 10.64 20.15 1.66
CA ASP A 136 10.63 21.25 0.68
C ASP A 136 9.47 21.13 -0.34
N GLU A 137 8.91 19.95 -0.49
CA GLU A 137 7.81 19.69 -1.42
C GLU A 137 6.43 19.73 -0.77
N VAL A 138 6.33 19.69 0.55
CA VAL A 138 5.05 19.73 1.28
C VAL A 138 4.22 20.93 0.86
N ASP A 139 4.84 22.10 0.69
CA ASP A 139 4.16 23.35 0.30
C ASP A 139 3.59 23.32 -1.14
N ARG A 140 4.04 22.37 -1.97
CA ARG A 140 3.57 22.23 -3.35
C ARG A 140 2.43 21.23 -3.52
N ILE A 141 2.14 20.45 -2.48
CA ILE A 141 1.10 19.44 -2.54
C ILE A 141 -0.25 20.10 -2.27
N VAL A 142 -1.16 20.01 -3.24
CA VAL A 142 -2.55 20.42 -3.09
C VAL A 142 -3.42 19.17 -3.02
N LEU A 143 -4.03 18.96 -1.86
CA LEU A 143 -4.91 17.81 -1.67
C LEU A 143 -6.30 18.09 -2.24
N PRO A 144 -6.93 17.11 -2.92
CA PRO A 144 -8.27 17.24 -3.43
C PRO A 144 -9.31 17.39 -2.31
N ALA A 145 -10.45 17.98 -2.64
CA ALA A 145 -11.59 17.96 -1.73
C ALA A 145 -12.10 16.54 -1.55
N ALA A 146 -12.35 16.14 -0.30
CA ALA A 146 -12.93 14.85 0.03
C ALA A 146 -13.65 14.91 1.36
N ARG A 147 -14.61 14.02 1.56
CA ARG A 147 -15.33 13.85 2.83
C ARG A 147 -15.38 12.35 3.17
N LEU A 148 -15.29 12.06 4.45
CA LEU A 148 -15.48 10.73 5.02
C LEU A 148 -16.56 10.83 6.09
N THR A 149 -17.59 10.01 6.02
CA THR A 149 -18.58 9.91 7.09
C THR A 149 -18.07 9.02 8.23
N GLN A 150 -18.57 9.25 9.43
CA GLN A 150 -18.25 8.40 10.59
C GLN A 150 -18.70 6.94 10.35
N GLY A 151 -19.81 6.73 9.64
CA GLY A 151 -20.27 5.40 9.25
C GLY A 151 -19.26 4.68 8.36
N GLU A 152 -18.80 5.32 7.29
CA GLU A 152 -17.76 4.77 6.40
C GLU A 152 -16.45 4.47 7.16
N LEU A 153 -16.05 5.35 8.09
CA LEU A 153 -14.89 5.09 8.94
C LEU A 153 -15.05 3.79 9.75
N TYR A 154 -16.22 3.53 10.30
CA TYR A 154 -16.50 2.30 11.03
C TYR A 154 -16.51 1.08 10.10
N GLY A 155 -17.05 1.22 8.88
CA GLY A 155 -16.99 0.19 7.84
C GLY A 155 -15.55 -0.18 7.47
N ILE A 156 -14.68 0.81 7.25
CA ILE A 156 -13.25 0.64 6.98
C ILE A 156 -12.57 -0.13 8.13
N VAL A 157 -12.75 0.31 9.37
CA VAL A 157 -12.13 -0.35 10.55
C VAL A 157 -12.60 -1.81 10.69
N ASN A 158 -13.87 -2.08 10.39
CA ASN A 158 -14.39 -3.44 10.43
C ASN A 158 -13.85 -4.32 9.29
N ALA A 159 -13.76 -3.78 8.07
CA ALA A 159 -13.24 -4.49 6.90
C ALA A 159 -11.78 -4.95 7.13
N ILE A 160 -10.92 -4.09 7.67
CA ILE A 160 -9.51 -4.43 7.96
C ILE A 160 -9.38 -5.60 8.92
N ARG A 161 -10.22 -5.68 9.94
CA ARG A 161 -10.19 -6.78 10.91
C ARG A 161 -10.38 -8.16 10.25
N LEU A 162 -11.06 -8.19 9.10
CA LEU A 162 -11.28 -9.41 8.33
C LEU A 162 -10.10 -9.75 7.41
N GLN A 163 -9.31 -8.75 7.01
CA GLN A 163 -8.22 -8.89 6.03
C GLN A 163 -6.87 -9.30 6.62
N GLU A 164 -6.60 -8.99 7.88
CA GLU A 164 -5.31 -9.32 8.52
C GLU A 164 -5.09 -10.85 8.51
N THR A 165 -4.14 -11.34 7.71
CA THR A 165 -3.82 -12.75 7.54
C THR A 165 -2.46 -13.12 8.10
N THR A 166 -1.39 -12.50 7.64
CA THR A 166 -0.01 -12.71 8.13
C THR A 166 0.11 -12.24 9.57
N TYR A 167 -0.52 -11.10 9.93
CA TYR A 167 -0.55 -10.65 11.31
C TYR A 167 -1.20 -11.65 12.27
N LYS A 168 -2.29 -12.31 11.85
CA LYS A 168 -2.99 -13.31 12.69
C LYS A 168 -2.20 -14.60 12.84
N SER A 169 -1.43 -15.00 11.83
CA SER A 169 -0.67 -16.24 11.83
C SER A 169 0.72 -16.11 12.44
N ALA A 170 1.37 -14.96 12.23
CA ALA A 170 2.80 -14.76 12.54
C ALA A 170 3.09 -13.49 13.35
N GLY A 171 2.11 -12.58 13.52
CA GLY A 171 2.33 -11.28 14.18
C GLY A 171 3.32 -10.39 13.43
N SER A 172 3.88 -9.40 14.10
CA SER A 172 5.05 -8.58 13.72
C SER A 172 5.06 -7.99 12.29
N VAL A 173 3.88 -7.73 11.70
CA VAL A 173 3.72 -7.04 10.43
C VAL A 173 2.80 -5.83 10.57
N HIS A 174 2.90 -4.90 9.65
CA HIS A 174 2.01 -3.76 9.50
C HIS A 174 1.09 -3.96 8.29
N GLY A 175 -0.23 -3.82 8.52
CA GLY A 175 -1.21 -3.77 7.44
C GLY A 175 -1.47 -2.34 6.98
N CYS A 176 -1.49 -2.13 5.67
CA CYS A 176 -1.94 -0.91 5.03
C CYS A 176 -2.99 -1.23 3.96
N ALA A 177 -3.92 -0.31 3.72
CA ALA A 177 -5.00 -0.51 2.77
C ALA A 177 -5.39 0.79 2.08
N LEU A 178 -5.96 0.66 0.88
CA LEU A 178 -6.60 1.75 0.16
C LEU A 178 -8.09 1.42 0.00
N PHE A 179 -8.93 2.40 0.32
CA PHE A 179 -10.38 2.28 0.23
C PHE A 179 -10.98 3.35 -0.71
N ARG A 180 -12.13 3.02 -1.29
CA ARG A 180 -13.07 3.98 -1.86
C ARG A 180 -14.39 3.86 -1.08
N GLY A 181 -14.74 4.87 -0.28
CA GLY A 181 -15.78 4.72 0.73
C GLY A 181 -15.44 3.54 1.66
N GLU A 182 -16.35 2.56 1.79
CA GLU A 182 -16.12 1.30 2.53
C GLU A 182 -15.52 0.18 1.69
N THR A 183 -15.39 0.38 0.36
CA THR A 183 -14.88 -0.67 -0.54
C THR A 183 -13.37 -0.75 -0.45
N LEU A 184 -12.86 -1.92 -0.04
CA LEU A 184 -11.44 -2.23 -0.04
C LEU A 184 -10.95 -2.42 -1.48
N LEU A 185 -9.96 -1.61 -1.89
CA LEU A 185 -9.34 -1.71 -3.21
C LEU A 185 -8.09 -2.59 -3.19
N THR A 186 -7.26 -2.42 -2.17
CA THR A 186 -6.06 -3.24 -1.97
C THR A 186 -5.67 -3.25 -0.50
N PHE A 187 -5.11 -4.37 -0.04
CA PHE A 187 -4.55 -4.56 1.30
C PHE A 187 -3.17 -5.18 1.19
N VAL A 188 -2.22 -4.64 1.93
CA VAL A 188 -0.82 -5.07 1.93
C VAL A 188 -0.34 -5.22 3.36
N GLU A 189 0.29 -6.35 3.67
CA GLU A 189 1.06 -6.56 4.89
C GLU A 189 2.55 -6.57 4.58
N ASP A 190 3.34 -5.88 5.39
CA ASP A 190 4.80 -5.89 5.33
C ASP A 190 5.39 -5.71 6.74
N VAL A 191 6.64 -6.13 6.95
CA VAL A 191 7.38 -5.89 8.21
C VAL A 191 7.58 -4.40 8.47
N GLY A 192 7.65 -3.58 7.40
CA GLY A 192 7.75 -2.13 7.42
C GLY A 192 6.49 -1.42 6.92
N ARG A 193 5.88 -0.54 7.74
CA ARG A 193 4.73 0.27 7.28
C ARG A 193 5.06 1.15 6.07
N HIS A 194 6.33 1.58 5.94
CA HIS A 194 6.79 2.37 4.79
C HIS A 194 6.84 1.55 3.51
N ASN A 195 7.20 0.27 3.60
CA ASN A 195 7.11 -0.65 2.46
C ASN A 195 5.66 -0.88 2.05
N ALA A 196 4.77 -1.07 3.02
CA ALA A 196 3.36 -1.31 2.73
C ALA A 196 2.70 -0.12 2.01
N ILE A 197 2.97 1.14 2.42
CA ILE A 197 2.46 2.32 1.69
C ILE A 197 3.09 2.48 0.32
N ASP A 198 4.40 2.20 0.18
CA ASP A 198 5.07 2.23 -1.11
C ASP A 198 4.49 1.17 -2.06
N THR A 199 4.23 -0.04 -1.56
CA THR A 199 3.57 -1.09 -2.35
C THR A 199 2.20 -0.65 -2.86
N ILE A 200 1.40 0.04 -2.02
CA ILE A 200 0.09 0.60 -2.44
C ILE A 200 0.28 1.71 -3.48
N ALA A 201 1.30 2.57 -3.33
CA ALA A 201 1.60 3.60 -4.32
C ALA A 201 1.96 3.01 -5.70
N GLY A 202 2.74 1.93 -5.71
CA GLY A 202 3.05 1.16 -6.92
C GLY A 202 1.81 0.50 -7.52
N TRP A 203 0.95 -0.08 -6.68
CA TRP A 203 -0.33 -0.64 -7.10
C TRP A 203 -1.21 0.42 -7.77
N MET A 204 -1.32 1.61 -7.21
CA MET A 204 -2.09 2.73 -7.81
C MET A 204 -1.57 3.12 -9.20
N TRP A 205 -0.28 3.06 -9.43
CA TRP A 205 0.30 3.38 -10.73
C TRP A 205 0.06 2.31 -11.78
N MET A 206 -0.03 1.04 -11.38
CA MET A 206 -0.24 -0.09 -12.29
C MET A 206 -1.72 -0.34 -12.62
N ASN A 207 -2.63 0.22 -11.84
CA ASN A 207 -4.06 0.01 -12.00
C ASN A 207 -4.79 1.29 -12.44
N THR A 208 -6.02 1.16 -12.93
CA THR A 208 -6.88 2.28 -13.32
C THR A 208 -8.14 2.31 -12.47
N ASP A 209 -8.75 3.48 -12.32
CA ASP A 209 -10.00 3.65 -11.54
C ASP A 209 -11.20 2.87 -12.12
N GLY A 210 -11.12 2.42 -13.37
CA GLY A 210 -12.14 1.60 -14.03
C GLY A 210 -11.92 0.09 -13.94
N THR A 211 -10.76 -0.36 -13.48
CA THR A 211 -10.51 -1.80 -13.26
C THR A 211 -11.19 -2.22 -11.97
N ARG A 212 -12.24 -3.01 -12.10
CA ARG A 212 -12.96 -3.65 -11.01
C ARG A 212 -11.96 -4.42 -10.15
N ALA A 213 -12.06 -4.24 -8.82
CA ALA A 213 -11.26 -4.94 -7.81
C ALA A 213 -11.61 -6.45 -7.80
N GLU A 214 -11.17 -7.20 -8.80
CA GLU A 214 -11.34 -8.67 -8.90
C GLU A 214 -10.02 -9.44 -8.75
N ALA A 215 -8.97 -8.84 -8.23
CA ALA A 215 -7.69 -9.51 -8.03
C ALA A 215 -7.31 -9.73 -6.56
N GLY A 216 -8.28 -9.98 -5.69
CA GLY A 216 -8.01 -10.22 -4.27
C GLY A 216 -8.84 -11.33 -3.62
N ALA A 217 -9.73 -11.99 -4.34
CA ALA A 217 -10.49 -13.12 -3.80
C ALA A 217 -10.62 -14.20 -4.88
N THR A 218 -10.12 -15.40 -4.57
CA THR A 218 -10.29 -16.65 -5.33
C THR A 218 -9.36 -16.90 -6.53
N ALA A 219 -8.18 -17.41 -6.23
CA ALA A 219 -7.60 -18.46 -7.08
C ALA A 219 -8.43 -19.74 -6.89
N ALA A 220 -9.60 -19.83 -7.50
CA ALA A 220 -10.29 -21.09 -7.81
C ALA A 220 -11.53 -20.79 -8.67
N GLN A 221 -11.46 -21.26 -9.87
CA GLN A 221 -12.49 -21.71 -10.81
C GLN A 221 -12.38 -21.02 -12.17
N GLY A 222 -11.84 -21.81 -13.09
CA GLY A 222 -11.82 -21.50 -14.51
C GLY A 222 -13.24 -21.43 -15.09
N ARG A 223 -13.50 -20.33 -15.82
CA ARG A 223 -14.49 -20.30 -16.88
C ARG A 223 -14.06 -19.27 -17.92
N ALA A 224 -13.92 -19.74 -19.15
CA ALA A 224 -13.67 -18.90 -20.31
C ALA A 224 -14.81 -17.89 -20.49
N ALA A 225 -14.47 -16.61 -20.67
CA ALA A 225 -15.40 -15.58 -21.08
C ALA A 225 -15.47 -15.53 -22.61
N PRO A 226 -16.64 -15.21 -23.21
CA PRO A 226 -16.78 -15.10 -24.65
C PRO A 226 -16.11 -13.83 -25.18
N ASP A 227 -15.59 -13.97 -26.39
CA ASP A 227 -14.94 -12.98 -27.22
C ASP A 227 -16.00 -11.98 -27.73
N ASP A 228 -16.02 -10.76 -27.18
CA ASP A 228 -16.84 -9.67 -27.70
C ASP A 228 -16.01 -8.38 -27.77
N GLY A 229 -15.66 -8.04 -28.99
CA GLY A 229 -15.36 -6.70 -29.48
C GLY A 229 -14.30 -5.93 -28.68
N ALA A 230 -13.02 -6.01 -29.11
CA ALA A 230 -11.92 -5.25 -28.55
C ALA A 230 -12.20 -3.73 -28.58
N VAL A 231 -12.68 -3.18 -27.47
CA VAL A 231 -12.58 -1.75 -27.18
C VAL A 231 -11.09 -1.47 -26.99
N LEU A 232 -10.51 -0.69 -27.90
CA LEU A 232 -9.11 -0.23 -27.78
C LEU A 232 -8.96 0.45 -26.41
N PRO A 233 -8.04 0.01 -25.55
CA PRO A 233 -7.85 0.66 -24.26
C PRO A 233 -7.47 2.12 -24.49
N GLY A 234 -8.21 3.03 -23.86
CA GLY A 234 -7.84 4.43 -23.77
C GLY A 234 -6.48 4.60 -23.07
N PRO A 235 -5.87 5.79 -23.05
CA PRO A 235 -4.58 6.00 -22.38
C PRO A 235 -4.70 5.57 -20.92
N HIS A 236 -3.71 4.81 -20.44
CA HIS A 236 -3.67 4.34 -19.05
C HIS A 236 -3.67 5.55 -18.09
N ALA A 237 -4.73 5.68 -17.28
CA ALA A 237 -4.83 6.67 -16.22
C ALA A 237 -4.68 5.95 -14.87
N PRO A 238 -3.57 6.17 -14.14
CA PRO A 238 -3.37 5.57 -12.82
C PRO A 238 -4.51 5.87 -11.85
N VAL A 239 -4.71 4.99 -10.87
CA VAL A 239 -5.71 5.19 -9.81
C VAL A 239 -5.45 6.53 -9.11
N SER A 240 -6.48 7.40 -9.11
CA SER A 240 -6.44 8.67 -8.40
C SER A 240 -6.58 8.47 -6.89
N GLY A 241 -5.89 9.28 -6.08
CA GLY A 241 -6.07 9.31 -4.62
C GLY A 241 -7.26 10.16 -4.15
N ALA A 242 -7.88 10.93 -5.04
CA ALA A 242 -8.80 12.03 -4.70
C ALA A 242 -10.02 11.59 -3.86
N ASP A 243 -10.60 10.44 -4.17
CA ASP A 243 -11.77 9.87 -3.50
C ASP A 243 -11.39 8.66 -2.62
N LYS A 244 -10.11 8.57 -2.23
CA LYS A 244 -9.61 7.42 -1.48
C LYS A 244 -9.33 7.76 -0.02
N VAL A 245 -9.39 6.71 0.79
CA VAL A 245 -8.96 6.71 2.19
C VAL A 245 -7.80 5.72 2.32
N PHE A 246 -6.68 6.18 2.85
CA PHE A 246 -5.56 5.31 3.20
C PHE A 246 -5.69 4.87 4.66
N TYR A 247 -5.58 3.57 4.91
CA TYR A 247 -5.57 3.00 6.26
C TYR A 247 -4.21 2.37 6.59
N THR A 248 -3.78 2.49 7.85
CA THR A 248 -2.59 1.80 8.36
C THR A 248 -2.78 1.31 9.80
N THR A 249 -2.18 0.17 10.15
CA THR A 249 -2.06 -0.28 11.54
C THR A 249 -0.95 0.45 12.28
N GLY A 250 0.00 1.05 11.55
CA GLY A 250 1.17 1.76 12.07
C GLY A 250 0.87 3.20 12.52
N ARG A 251 1.84 3.81 13.19
CA ARG A 251 1.78 5.23 13.60
C ARG A 251 1.80 6.16 12.38
N LEU A 252 1.09 7.29 12.49
CA LEU A 252 1.16 8.39 11.53
C LEU A 252 2.38 9.27 11.87
N THR A 253 3.49 8.99 11.22
CA THR A 253 4.71 9.84 11.24
C THR A 253 4.64 10.84 10.09
N SER A 254 5.52 11.87 10.10
CA SER A 254 5.62 12.84 9.00
C SER A 254 5.78 12.16 7.65
N GLU A 255 6.63 11.15 7.54
CA GLU A 255 6.84 10.40 6.30
C GLU A 255 5.58 9.69 5.80
N MET A 256 4.82 9.04 6.69
CA MET A 256 3.55 8.40 6.33
C MET A 256 2.52 9.42 5.82
N VAL A 257 2.46 10.59 6.46
CA VAL A 257 1.57 11.68 6.04
C VAL A 257 1.99 12.24 4.68
N ILE A 258 3.29 12.51 4.47
CA ILE A 258 3.82 13.03 3.20
C ILE A 258 3.56 12.03 2.07
N LYS A 259 3.89 10.76 2.25
CA LYS A 259 3.65 9.72 1.23
C LYS A 259 2.17 9.60 0.86
N SER A 260 1.27 9.65 1.85
CA SER A 260 -0.18 9.65 1.58
C SER A 260 -0.60 10.86 0.76
N ALA A 261 -0.09 12.05 1.10
CA ALA A 261 -0.37 13.28 0.35
C ALA A 261 0.20 13.25 -1.07
N GLN A 262 1.40 12.70 -1.28
CA GLN A 262 2.01 12.50 -2.61
C GLN A 262 1.22 11.52 -3.48
N MET A 263 0.51 10.56 -2.86
CA MET A 263 -0.44 9.70 -3.54
C MET A 263 -1.75 10.41 -3.89
N GLY A 264 -1.93 11.67 -3.46
CA GLY A 264 -3.15 12.46 -3.65
C GLY A 264 -4.29 12.06 -2.71
N VAL A 265 -4.00 11.31 -1.63
CA VAL A 265 -5.01 10.81 -0.69
C VAL A 265 -5.24 11.82 0.43
N PRO A 266 -6.45 12.41 0.51
CA PRO A 266 -6.74 13.50 1.46
C PRO A 266 -7.13 13.04 2.86
N VAL A 267 -7.43 11.76 3.07
CA VAL A 267 -7.89 11.17 4.34
C VAL A 267 -7.06 9.96 4.72
N VAL A 268 -6.47 9.98 5.91
CA VAL A 268 -5.64 8.89 6.43
C VAL A 268 -6.17 8.42 7.78
N VAL A 269 -6.36 7.11 7.90
CA VAL A 269 -6.87 6.45 9.10
C VAL A 269 -5.80 5.53 9.67
N SER A 270 -5.55 5.61 10.97
CA SER A 270 -4.60 4.73 11.66
C SER A 270 -5.23 4.07 12.89
N ARG A 271 -4.94 2.78 13.08
CA ARG A 271 -5.23 2.07 14.33
C ARG A 271 -4.38 2.59 15.49
N SER A 272 -3.21 3.11 15.20
CA SER A 272 -2.24 3.65 16.15
C SER A 272 -2.41 5.17 16.34
N GLY A 273 -1.48 5.79 17.05
CA GLY A 273 -1.43 7.24 17.26
C GLY A 273 -0.65 7.99 16.17
N MET A 274 -0.47 9.28 16.42
CA MET A 274 0.24 10.22 15.56
C MET A 274 1.43 10.84 16.29
N THR A 275 2.51 11.14 15.57
CA THR A 275 3.66 11.86 16.12
C THR A 275 3.46 13.36 16.00
N GLN A 276 4.19 14.15 16.80
CA GLN A 276 4.13 15.62 16.75
C GLN A 276 4.45 16.15 15.34
N MET A 277 5.53 15.68 14.72
CA MET A 277 5.90 16.10 13.37
C MET A 277 4.85 15.66 12.34
N GLY A 278 4.31 14.45 12.46
CA GLY A 278 3.22 13.99 11.59
C GLY A 278 2.00 14.91 11.68
N HIS A 279 1.65 15.34 12.89
CA HIS A 279 0.54 16.29 13.13
C HIS A 279 0.80 17.66 12.46
N ALA A 280 2.00 18.23 12.65
CA ALA A 280 2.36 19.53 12.06
C ALA A 280 2.25 19.47 10.51
N VAL A 281 2.80 18.43 9.90
CA VAL A 281 2.74 18.24 8.44
C VAL A 281 1.30 18.02 7.96
N ALA A 282 0.49 17.25 8.69
CA ALA A 282 -0.91 17.03 8.32
C ALA A 282 -1.73 18.31 8.37
N GLN A 283 -1.48 19.19 9.37
CA GLN A 283 -2.12 20.50 9.46
C GLN A 283 -1.71 21.40 8.27
N GLN A 284 -0.42 21.47 7.96
CA GLN A 284 0.10 22.26 6.83
C GLN A 284 -0.51 21.84 5.49
N LEU A 285 -0.69 20.54 5.28
CA LEU A 285 -1.29 19.97 4.07
C LEU A 285 -2.82 20.05 4.03
N GLY A 286 -3.50 20.39 5.15
CA GLY A 286 -4.97 20.26 5.25
C GLY A 286 -5.44 18.79 5.10
N LEU A 287 -4.59 17.82 5.49
CA LEU A 287 -4.89 16.40 5.42
C LEU A 287 -5.74 15.97 6.62
N CYS A 288 -6.82 15.21 6.38
CA CYS A 288 -7.60 14.61 7.46
C CYS A 288 -6.86 13.41 8.03
N ALA A 289 -6.31 13.58 9.22
CA ALA A 289 -5.57 12.55 9.93
C ALA A 289 -6.36 12.02 11.13
N ILE A 290 -6.78 10.77 11.05
CA ILE A 290 -7.56 10.08 12.07
C ILE A 290 -6.68 8.97 12.67
N GLY A 291 -6.51 8.97 13.98
CA GLY A 291 -5.78 7.92 14.67
C GLY A 291 -6.58 7.28 15.80
N ARG A 292 -5.98 6.26 16.45
CA ARG A 292 -6.62 5.43 17.48
C ARG A 292 -7.95 4.84 17.00
N ALA A 293 -8.07 4.60 15.70
CA ALA A 293 -9.26 4.07 15.07
C ALA A 293 -9.39 2.57 15.37
N THR A 294 -10.18 2.24 16.39
CA THR A 294 -10.44 0.87 16.83
C THR A 294 -11.92 0.72 17.20
N ASN A 295 -12.57 -0.27 16.63
CA ASN A 295 -14.01 -0.48 16.80
C ASN A 295 -14.78 0.80 16.43
N ARG A 296 -15.42 1.47 17.41
CA ARG A 296 -16.17 2.73 17.25
C ARG A 296 -15.48 3.94 17.91
N ARG A 297 -14.18 3.84 18.21
CA ARG A 297 -13.40 4.93 18.78
C ARG A 297 -12.37 5.42 17.80
N PHE A 298 -12.19 6.73 17.75
CA PHE A 298 -11.15 7.39 16.96
C PHE A 298 -10.85 8.78 17.51
N VAL A 299 -9.76 9.38 17.02
CA VAL A 299 -9.41 10.78 17.28
C VAL A 299 -9.02 11.40 15.94
N CYS A 300 -9.72 12.45 15.53
CA CYS A 300 -9.33 13.27 14.39
C CYS A 300 -8.33 14.32 14.87
N TYR A 301 -7.09 14.25 14.39
CA TYR A 301 -6.00 15.14 14.80
C TYR A 301 -5.90 16.41 13.93
N SER A 302 -6.29 16.33 12.65
CA SER A 302 -6.26 17.42 11.68
C SER A 302 -7.30 17.22 10.58
N GLY A 303 -7.68 18.28 9.85
CA GLY A 303 -8.59 18.22 8.72
C GLY A 303 -10.01 17.75 9.10
N ALA A 304 -10.52 18.16 10.26
CA ALA A 304 -11.82 17.75 10.77
C ALA A 304 -13.00 18.21 9.90
N ASP A 305 -12.80 19.24 9.08
CA ASP A 305 -13.75 19.72 8.07
C ASP A 305 -14.05 18.69 6.96
N ARG A 306 -13.16 17.72 6.78
CA ARG A 306 -13.34 16.58 5.87
C ARG A 306 -14.08 15.40 6.50
N LEU A 307 -14.32 15.42 7.83
CA LEU A 307 -15.01 14.36 8.55
C LEU A 307 -16.46 14.78 8.86
N VAL A 308 -17.42 13.97 8.39
CA VAL A 308 -18.83 14.13 8.71
C VAL A 308 -19.16 13.28 9.92
N LEU A 309 -19.31 13.93 11.07
CA LEU A 309 -19.64 13.27 12.33
C LEU A 309 -21.10 12.79 12.38
N GLN A 310 -21.30 11.62 12.94
CA GLN A 310 -22.59 10.96 13.20
C GLN A 310 -22.55 10.36 14.62
N PRO A 311 -22.60 11.19 15.68
CA PRO A 311 -22.37 10.77 17.07
C PRO A 311 -23.32 9.68 17.54
N GLU A 312 -24.52 9.63 16.98
CA GLU A 312 -25.55 8.61 17.25
C GLU A 312 -25.05 7.19 16.94
N LEU A 313 -24.17 7.03 15.95
CA LEU A 313 -23.58 5.73 15.59
C LEU A 313 -22.63 5.21 16.68
N ALA A 314 -22.00 6.10 17.44
CA ALA A 314 -21.08 5.72 18.51
C ALA A 314 -21.82 5.13 19.72
N GLN A 315 -23.08 5.52 19.93
CA GLN A 315 -23.92 5.13 21.07
C GLN A 315 -24.67 3.82 20.84
N GLN A 316 -24.78 3.34 19.60
CA GLN A 316 -25.44 2.10 19.28
C GLN A 316 -24.65 0.89 19.83
N PRO A 317 -25.29 -0.13 20.43
CA PRO A 317 -24.60 -1.33 20.84
C PRO A 317 -23.97 -2.02 19.63
N VAL A 318 -22.73 -2.48 19.78
CA VAL A 318 -22.07 -3.31 18.75
C VAL A 318 -22.87 -4.59 18.63
N ALA A 319 -23.49 -4.85 17.47
CA ALA A 319 -24.14 -6.13 17.20
C ALA A 319 -23.12 -7.24 17.45
N LYS A 320 -23.36 -8.06 18.48
CA LYS A 320 -22.55 -9.26 18.73
C LYS A 320 -22.74 -10.14 17.49
N GLY A 321 -21.68 -10.32 16.70
CA GLY A 321 -21.69 -11.26 15.58
C GLY A 321 -22.23 -12.60 16.08
N LEU A 322 -23.22 -13.14 15.38
CA LEU A 322 -23.73 -14.49 15.61
C LEU A 322 -22.53 -15.45 15.55
N SER A 323 -22.09 -15.90 16.72
CA SER A 323 -21.23 -17.06 16.86
C SER A 323 -22.08 -18.25 16.43
N THR A 324 -21.85 -18.74 15.22
CA THR A 324 -22.33 -20.09 14.86
C THR A 324 -21.46 -21.08 15.63
N ALA A 325 -21.78 -21.24 16.90
CA ALA A 325 -21.36 -22.41 17.66
C ALA A 325 -22.15 -23.59 17.10
N SER A 326 -21.56 -24.32 16.17
CA SER A 326 -21.98 -25.65 15.77
C SER A 326 -21.81 -26.56 17.01
N THR A 327 -22.92 -26.86 17.66
CA THR A 327 -23.01 -27.83 18.74
C THR A 327 -22.79 -29.22 18.11
N ILE A 328 -21.56 -29.73 18.20
CA ILE A 328 -21.29 -31.16 17.94
C ILE A 328 -21.62 -31.87 19.27
N SER A 329 -22.76 -32.53 19.33
CA SER A 329 -23.09 -33.50 20.37
C SER A 329 -22.15 -34.70 20.27
N PRO A 330 -21.56 -35.15 21.37
CA PRO A 330 -20.85 -36.41 21.37
C PRO A 330 -21.87 -37.56 21.47
N ASN A 331 -22.00 -38.31 20.39
CA ASN A 331 -22.74 -39.56 20.43
C ASN A 331 -21.78 -40.66 20.91
N ILE A 332 -21.92 -41.02 22.18
CA ILE A 332 -21.33 -42.22 22.77
C ILE A 332 -22.28 -43.38 22.43
N GLN A 333 -21.84 -44.30 21.61
CA GLN A 333 -22.38 -45.66 21.61
C GLN A 333 -21.27 -46.65 21.30
N ASN A 334 -21.08 -47.48 22.34
CA ASN A 334 -20.46 -48.79 22.43
C ASN A 334 -20.36 -49.63 21.14
N CYS A 335 -19.19 -50.15 20.80
CA CYS A 335 -18.81 -51.59 20.82
C CYS A 335 -17.32 -51.68 20.55
#